data_857ae50d87dc69c8523254b2ab2e10a4
#
_entry.id   857ae50d87dc69c8523254b2ab2e10a4
#
_cell.length_a   1.000
_cell.length_b   1.000
_cell.length_c   1.000
_cell.angle_alpha   90.00
_cell.angle_beta   90.00
_cell.angle_gamma   90.00
#
_symmetry.space_group_name_H-M   'P 1'
#
loop_
_entity.id
_entity.type
_entity.pdbx_description
1 polymer ?
#
loop_
_entity_poly.entity_id
_entity_poly.type
_entity_poly.pdbx_seq_one_letter_code
_entity_poly.pdbx_strand_id
1 'polypeptide(L)'
;MRINNPLPSVALAVLLTLGAGLPGLRPAADPAPAVSLMAMTEIKGGQNGHYFISAAINTHSIKALLDTGASAVALSYEDADTVGLHPHNLTYDVGVSTANGVVKAARVRLDRVEVDNVRVDNVDALVLPEGALNGTLLGMSFLSKLSSFKSENGTLTLKN
;
A
#
# COMPACT_ATOMS: atom_id res chain seq x y z
N MET A 1 4.23 24.69 -77.35
CA MET A 1 5.47 25.49 -77.36
C MET A 1 6.47 24.88 -76.41
N ARG A 2 7.54 24.36 -76.99
CA ARG A 2 8.75 23.78 -76.33
C ARG A 2 9.27 24.77 -75.31
N ILE A 3 9.96 24.32 -74.24
CA ILE A 3 11.40 23.95 -74.20
C ILE A 3 11.72 23.42 -72.81
N ASN A 4 12.25 22.24 -72.71
CA ASN A 4 13.59 21.80 -72.45
C ASN A 4 14.22 22.21 -71.10
N ASN A 5 14.40 21.17 -70.33
CA ASN A 5 15.42 21.03 -69.29
C ASN A 5 16.86 21.08 -69.86
N PRO A 6 17.85 21.47 -69.12
CA PRO A 6 18.76 20.40 -68.65
C PRO A 6 19.26 20.59 -67.22
N LEU A 7 19.53 19.46 -66.59
CA LEU A 7 20.41 19.28 -65.42
C LEU A 7 21.88 19.63 -65.77
N PRO A 8 22.66 20.03 -64.81
CA PRO A 8 24.05 19.55 -64.77
C PRO A 8 24.45 18.94 -63.41
N SER A 9 24.93 17.75 -63.56
CA SER A 9 26.27 17.26 -63.15
C SER A 9 26.72 17.46 -61.72
N VAL A 10 26.69 16.35 -61.03
CA VAL A 10 27.72 15.73 -60.17
C VAL A 10 29.00 16.53 -59.96
N ALA A 11 29.26 16.90 -58.72
CA ALA A 11 30.59 17.06 -58.19
C ALA A 11 30.70 16.26 -56.88
N LEU A 12 31.36 15.13 -56.96
CA LEU A 12 31.82 14.29 -55.90
C LEU A 12 32.94 15.01 -55.15
N ALA A 13 32.66 15.58 -53.98
CA ALA A 13 33.71 16.07 -53.07
C ALA A 13 33.91 15.02 -51.97
N VAL A 14 34.94 14.22 -52.10
CA VAL A 14 35.49 13.40 -51.03
C VAL A 14 36.15 14.33 -50.03
N LEU A 15 35.50 14.54 -48.90
CA LEU A 15 36.11 15.23 -47.77
C LEU A 15 36.60 14.18 -46.77
N LEU A 16 37.89 13.95 -46.80
CA LEU A 16 38.61 13.19 -45.80
C LEU A 16 38.68 14.03 -44.53
N THR A 17 37.81 13.77 -43.55
CA THR A 17 37.94 14.36 -42.20
C THR A 17 38.62 13.36 -41.27
N LEU A 18 39.80 13.77 -40.81
CA LEU A 18 40.56 13.13 -39.74
C LEU A 18 39.67 12.83 -38.55
N GLY A 19 39.78 11.60 -38.07
CA GLY A 19 39.13 11.17 -36.83
C GLY A 19 39.65 11.94 -35.62
N ALA A 20 38.79 12.77 -35.04
CA ALA A 20 38.90 13.13 -33.64
C ALA A 20 37.92 12.22 -32.88
N GLY A 21 38.45 11.21 -32.20
CA GLY A 21 37.70 10.32 -31.37
C GLY A 21 37.01 11.10 -30.24
N LEU A 22 35.69 11.15 -30.29
CA LEU A 22 34.90 11.60 -29.14
C LEU A 22 35.08 10.57 -27.99
N PRO A 23 35.41 11.02 -26.76
CA PRO A 23 35.49 10.11 -25.63
C PRO A 23 34.11 9.44 -25.43
N GLY A 24 34.12 8.10 -25.41
CA GLY A 24 32.98 7.25 -25.48
C GLY A 24 31.86 7.63 -24.51
N LEU A 25 30.66 7.87 -25.05
CA LEU A 25 29.45 7.70 -24.30
C LEU A 25 29.45 6.23 -23.87
N ARG A 26 29.69 5.98 -22.58
CA ARG A 26 29.34 4.70 -21.96
C ARG A 26 27.83 4.53 -22.10
N PRO A 27 27.32 3.41 -22.64
CA PRO A 27 25.90 3.12 -22.52
C PRO A 27 25.56 3.17 -21.04
N ALA A 28 24.49 3.90 -20.70
CA ALA A 28 23.95 3.88 -19.35
C ALA A 28 23.75 2.41 -18.98
N ALA A 29 24.38 1.98 -17.87
CA ALA A 29 24.17 0.65 -17.36
C ALA A 29 22.66 0.49 -17.16
N ASP A 30 22.10 -0.59 -17.70
CA ASP A 30 20.73 -0.94 -17.41
C ASP A 30 20.51 -0.90 -15.89
N PRO A 31 19.42 -0.29 -15.41
CA PRO A 31 19.14 -0.30 -13.99
C PRO A 31 19.08 -1.76 -13.56
N ALA A 32 19.95 -2.12 -12.60
CA ALA A 32 19.93 -3.45 -12.01
C ALA A 32 18.47 -3.77 -11.59
N PRO A 33 18.00 -5.01 -11.81
CA PRO A 33 16.64 -5.37 -11.43
C PRO A 33 16.44 -5.01 -9.96
N ALA A 34 15.45 -4.15 -9.71
CA ALA A 34 15.08 -3.79 -8.34
C ALA A 34 14.71 -5.11 -7.62
N VAL A 35 15.57 -5.55 -6.72
CA VAL A 35 15.26 -6.65 -5.83
C VAL A 35 14.13 -6.14 -4.95
N SER A 36 12.90 -6.48 -5.29
CA SER A 36 11.76 -6.28 -4.41
C SER A 36 12.01 -7.17 -3.19
N LEU A 37 12.58 -6.59 -2.14
CA LEU A 37 12.64 -7.23 -0.84
C LEU A 37 11.18 -7.38 -0.39
N MET A 38 10.67 -8.62 -0.45
CA MET A 38 9.34 -8.92 0.08
C MET A 38 9.33 -8.54 1.57
N ALA A 39 8.48 -7.58 1.92
CA ALA A 39 8.29 -7.22 3.29
C ALA A 39 7.62 -8.39 4.03
N MET A 40 8.21 -8.83 5.14
CA MET A 40 7.70 -9.94 5.94
C MET A 40 7.87 -9.61 7.42
N THR A 41 6.85 -9.89 8.20
CA THR A 41 6.92 -9.82 9.66
C THR A 41 6.33 -11.06 10.31
N GLU A 42 6.85 -11.40 11.48
CA GLU A 42 6.39 -12.52 12.31
C GLU A 42 5.92 -12.01 13.67
N ILE A 43 4.71 -12.35 14.03
CA ILE A 43 4.03 -11.90 15.23
C ILE A 43 3.72 -13.13 16.10
N LYS A 44 4.22 -13.13 17.32
CA LYS A 44 3.90 -14.20 18.29
C LYS A 44 2.50 -14.00 18.85
N GLY A 45 1.71 -15.05 18.87
CA GLY A 45 0.39 -15.06 19.50
C GLY A 45 0.47 -14.90 21.01
N GLY A 46 -0.51 -14.21 21.58
CA GLY A 46 -0.72 -14.14 23.02
C GLY A 46 -1.22 -15.48 23.59
N GLN A 47 -1.40 -15.54 24.91
CA GLN A 47 -1.80 -16.76 25.64
C GLN A 47 -3.10 -17.40 25.16
N ASN A 48 -4.01 -16.63 24.53
CA ASN A 48 -5.32 -17.10 24.05
C ASN A 48 -5.37 -17.25 22.52
N GLY A 49 -4.23 -17.31 21.83
CA GLY A 49 -4.17 -17.41 20.37
C GLY A 49 -4.54 -16.13 19.63
N HIS A 50 -4.71 -15.00 20.32
CA HIS A 50 -4.95 -13.71 19.73
C HIS A 50 -3.65 -13.01 19.38
N TYR A 51 -3.63 -12.29 18.24
CA TYR A 51 -2.48 -11.53 17.78
C TYR A 51 -2.72 -10.04 18.02
N PHE A 52 -2.23 -9.52 19.15
CA PHE A 52 -2.20 -8.09 19.43
C PHE A 52 -0.91 -7.50 18.86
N ILE A 53 -1.05 -6.46 18.09
CA ILE A 53 0.05 -5.84 17.35
C ILE A 53 0.04 -4.33 17.51
N SER A 54 1.19 -3.72 17.32
CA SER A 54 1.29 -2.29 17.09
C SER A 54 1.17 -2.05 15.59
N ALA A 55 0.18 -1.28 15.18
CA ALA A 55 -0.02 -0.90 13.78
C ALA A 55 0.09 0.62 13.64
N ALA A 56 0.79 1.08 12.62
CA ALA A 56 0.74 2.48 12.24
C ALA A 56 -0.37 2.69 11.21
N ILE A 57 -1.35 3.53 11.54
CA ILE A 57 -2.44 3.93 10.65
C ILE A 57 -2.29 5.42 10.39
N ASN A 58 -2.17 5.82 9.11
CA ASN A 58 -1.97 7.21 8.70
C ASN A 58 -0.84 7.91 9.49
N THR A 59 0.25 7.18 9.81
CA THR A 59 1.41 7.65 10.60
C THR A 59 1.26 7.62 12.13
N HIS A 60 0.11 7.31 12.68
CA HIS A 60 -0.11 7.20 14.12
C HIS A 60 -0.09 5.73 14.56
N SER A 61 0.69 5.44 15.60
CA SER A 61 0.77 4.08 16.14
C SER A 61 -0.36 3.80 17.13
N ILE A 62 -1.09 2.72 16.90
CA ILE A 62 -2.15 2.23 17.79
C ILE A 62 -1.97 0.73 18.05
N LYS A 63 -2.61 0.23 19.11
CA LYS A 63 -2.72 -1.20 19.35
C LYS A 63 -3.92 -1.76 18.60
N ALA A 64 -3.73 -2.85 17.86
CA ALA A 64 -4.79 -3.51 17.13
C ALA A 64 -4.78 -5.02 17.38
N LEU A 65 -5.96 -5.62 17.29
CA LEU A 65 -6.15 -7.07 17.25
C LEU A 65 -6.28 -7.49 15.79
N LEU A 66 -5.51 -8.46 15.37
CA LEU A 66 -5.69 -9.07 14.06
C LEU A 66 -6.82 -10.07 14.11
N ASP A 67 -7.85 -9.85 13.31
CA ASP A 67 -9.10 -10.60 13.34
C ASP A 67 -9.55 -11.02 11.93
N THR A 68 -9.40 -12.30 11.61
CA THR A 68 -9.87 -12.87 10.34
C THR A 68 -11.38 -12.98 10.25
N GLY A 69 -12.10 -12.86 11.36
CA GLY A 69 -13.57 -12.84 11.43
C GLY A 69 -14.16 -11.47 11.07
N ALA A 70 -13.36 -10.40 11.15
CA ALA A 70 -13.78 -9.07 10.75
C ALA A 70 -13.62 -8.89 9.24
N SER A 71 -14.68 -8.51 8.52
CA SER A 71 -14.63 -8.30 7.06
C SER A 71 -13.85 -7.07 6.66
N ALA A 72 -13.72 -6.08 7.54
CA ALA A 72 -13.01 -4.83 7.31
C ALA A 72 -12.15 -4.46 8.53
N VAL A 73 -11.19 -3.55 8.34
CA VAL A 73 -10.58 -2.85 9.46
C VAL A 73 -11.66 -2.09 10.19
N ALA A 74 -11.76 -2.27 11.50
CA ALA A 74 -12.73 -1.57 12.35
C ALA A 74 -11.98 -0.78 13.42
N LEU A 75 -12.17 0.53 13.46
CA LEU A 75 -11.58 1.41 14.46
C LEU A 75 -12.64 1.73 15.53
N SER A 76 -12.20 1.75 16.78
CA SER A 76 -12.99 2.42 17.82
C SER A 76 -13.06 3.92 17.54
N TYR A 77 -14.00 4.59 18.20
CA TYR A 77 -14.13 6.04 18.08
C TYR A 77 -12.84 6.76 18.51
N GLU A 78 -12.26 6.32 19.61
CA GLU A 78 -11.04 6.89 20.21
C GLU A 78 -9.80 6.67 19.33
N ASP A 79 -9.65 5.47 18.77
CA ASP A 79 -8.55 5.17 17.86
C ASP A 79 -8.70 5.96 16.55
N ALA A 80 -9.93 6.11 16.03
CA ALA A 80 -10.19 6.93 14.86
C ALA A 80 -9.81 8.40 15.07
N ASP A 81 -10.08 8.95 16.26
CA ASP A 81 -9.63 10.30 16.62
C ASP A 81 -8.10 10.39 16.70
N THR A 82 -7.48 9.41 17.34
CA THR A 82 -6.01 9.32 17.48
C THR A 82 -5.31 9.29 16.12
N VAL A 83 -5.87 8.62 15.12
CA VAL A 83 -5.29 8.55 13.77
C VAL A 83 -5.75 9.69 12.84
N GLY A 84 -6.40 10.70 13.37
CA GLY A 84 -6.75 11.94 12.68
C GLY A 84 -7.97 11.85 11.76
N LEU A 85 -8.87 10.89 11.98
CA LEU A 85 -10.08 10.73 11.16
C LEU A 85 -11.25 11.62 11.60
N HIS A 86 -11.12 12.31 12.74
CA HIS A 86 -12.15 13.21 13.28
C HIS A 86 -13.55 12.59 13.33
N PRO A 87 -13.77 11.54 14.13
CA PRO A 87 -14.98 10.70 14.11
C PRO A 87 -16.27 11.48 14.35
N HIS A 88 -16.23 12.62 15.05
CA HIS A 88 -17.37 13.50 15.27
C HIS A 88 -17.91 14.16 13.98
N ASN A 89 -17.13 14.20 12.92
CA ASN A 89 -17.51 14.75 11.60
C ASN A 89 -17.97 13.67 10.60
N LEU A 90 -17.93 12.40 10.97
CA LEU A 90 -18.25 11.30 10.06
C LEU A 90 -19.75 11.03 10.01
N THR A 91 -20.21 10.47 8.88
CA THR A 91 -21.59 10.01 8.71
C THR A 91 -21.69 8.51 9.02
N TYR A 92 -22.48 8.15 10.00
CA TYR A 92 -22.68 6.78 10.48
C TYR A 92 -23.94 6.18 9.85
N ASP A 93 -23.84 5.65 8.63
CA ASP A 93 -24.96 5.14 7.84
C ASP A 93 -24.85 3.64 7.48
N VAL A 94 -23.67 3.03 7.69
CA VAL A 94 -23.40 1.63 7.36
C VAL A 94 -23.81 0.72 8.49
N GLY A 95 -24.80 -0.17 8.28
CA GLY A 95 -25.18 -1.18 9.26
C GLY A 95 -24.10 -2.25 9.40
N VAL A 96 -23.62 -2.50 10.62
CA VAL A 96 -22.61 -3.52 10.93
C VAL A 96 -23.13 -4.44 12.03
N SER A 97 -23.06 -5.75 11.80
CA SER A 97 -23.34 -6.75 12.82
C SER A 97 -22.12 -6.92 13.72
N THR A 98 -22.29 -6.74 15.00
CA THR A 98 -21.28 -6.98 16.03
C THR A 98 -21.76 -8.06 17.00
N ALA A 99 -20.90 -8.54 17.87
CA ALA A 99 -21.28 -9.47 18.94
C ALA A 99 -22.38 -8.89 19.86
N ASN A 100 -22.49 -7.56 19.97
CA ASN A 100 -23.45 -6.86 20.81
C ASN A 100 -24.68 -6.37 20.04
N GLY A 101 -24.88 -6.81 18.79
CA GLY A 101 -26.00 -6.41 17.95
C GLY A 101 -25.58 -5.59 16.74
N VAL A 102 -26.56 -4.98 16.07
CA VAL A 102 -26.31 -4.14 14.88
C VAL A 102 -26.09 -2.70 15.30
N VAL A 103 -25.00 -2.12 14.85
CA VAL A 103 -24.67 -0.70 15.05
C VAL A 103 -24.50 0.00 13.69
N LYS A 104 -24.62 1.33 13.70
CA LYS A 104 -24.29 2.16 12.53
C LYS A 104 -22.83 2.59 12.61
N ALA A 105 -22.06 2.27 11.60
CA ALA A 105 -20.65 2.65 11.45
C ALA A 105 -20.48 3.67 10.32
N ALA A 106 -19.38 4.41 10.35
CA ALA A 106 -18.98 5.31 9.28
C ALA A 106 -17.94 4.62 8.40
N ARG A 107 -18.12 4.68 7.09
CA ARG A 107 -17.13 4.18 6.11
C ARG A 107 -16.05 5.20 5.91
N VAL A 108 -14.79 4.77 6.00
CA VAL A 108 -13.60 5.59 5.74
C VAL A 108 -12.61 4.81 4.89
N ARG A 109 -11.65 5.53 4.31
CA ARG A 109 -10.48 4.93 3.66
C ARG A 109 -9.23 5.41 4.38
N LEU A 110 -8.43 4.45 4.81
CA LEU A 110 -7.13 4.70 5.41
C LEU A 110 -6.10 4.82 4.29
N ASP A 111 -5.29 5.88 4.31
CA ASP A 111 -4.25 6.05 3.31
C ASP A 111 -3.22 4.91 3.40
N ARG A 112 -2.92 4.50 4.65
CA ARG A 112 -1.90 3.49 4.92
C ARG A 112 -2.16 2.77 6.24
N VAL A 113 -1.86 1.47 6.22
CA VAL A 113 -1.74 0.61 7.40
C VAL A 113 -0.39 -0.10 7.33
N GLU A 114 0.42 0.03 8.38
CA GLU A 114 1.73 -0.62 8.48
C GLU A 114 1.81 -1.48 9.75
N VAL A 115 2.36 -2.68 9.61
CA VAL A 115 2.68 -3.60 10.69
C VAL A 115 4.15 -3.97 10.53
N ASP A 116 5.00 -3.44 11.38
CA ASP A 116 6.45 -3.48 11.24
C ASP A 116 6.89 -2.99 9.84
N ASN A 117 7.43 -3.88 8.99
CA ASN A 117 7.86 -3.58 7.63
C ASN A 117 6.82 -3.93 6.54
N VAL A 118 5.67 -4.49 6.94
CA VAL A 118 4.57 -4.83 6.03
C VAL A 118 3.62 -3.64 5.90
N ARG A 119 3.47 -3.12 4.69
CA ARG A 119 2.67 -1.93 4.40
C ARG A 119 1.57 -2.23 3.38
N VAL A 120 0.38 -1.69 3.62
CA VAL A 120 -0.75 -1.71 2.70
C VAL A 120 -1.34 -0.31 2.59
N ASP A 121 -1.47 0.18 1.38
CA ASP A 121 -2.07 1.49 1.10
C ASP A 121 -3.56 1.36 0.72
N ASN A 122 -4.34 2.43 0.93
CA ASN A 122 -5.75 2.55 0.53
C ASN A 122 -6.65 1.45 1.12
N VAL A 123 -6.61 1.26 2.43
CA VAL A 123 -7.37 0.23 3.14
C VAL A 123 -8.77 0.74 3.49
N ASP A 124 -9.82 0.03 3.04
CA ASP A 124 -11.20 0.35 3.45
C ASP A 124 -11.41 -0.03 4.91
N ALA A 125 -12.03 0.87 5.66
CA ALA A 125 -12.25 0.70 7.09
C ALA A 125 -13.62 1.24 7.52
N LEU A 126 -14.01 0.87 8.73
CA LEU A 126 -15.22 1.31 9.42
C LEU A 126 -14.82 1.96 10.74
N VAL A 127 -15.40 3.10 11.04
CA VAL A 127 -15.32 3.72 12.36
C VAL A 127 -16.62 3.41 13.07
N LEU A 128 -16.53 2.79 14.24
CA LEU A 128 -17.68 2.49 15.06
C LEU A 128 -18.02 3.67 15.97
N PRO A 129 -19.29 3.83 16.36
CA PRO A 129 -19.68 4.89 17.29
C PRO A 129 -19.04 4.66 18.68
N GLU A 130 -18.99 5.71 19.46
CA GLU A 130 -18.43 5.71 20.80
C GLU A 130 -19.00 4.55 21.64
N GLY A 131 -18.13 3.80 22.31
CA GLY A 131 -18.48 2.66 23.16
C GLY A 131 -18.91 1.38 22.43
N ALA A 132 -19.02 1.37 21.10
CA ALA A 132 -19.44 0.19 20.35
C ALA A 132 -18.30 -0.81 20.08
N LEU A 133 -17.06 -0.38 20.15
CA LEU A 133 -15.86 -1.21 19.97
C LEU A 133 -14.75 -0.73 20.92
N ASN A 134 -14.06 -1.67 21.56
CA ASN A 134 -12.91 -1.37 22.41
C ASN A 134 -11.62 -1.74 21.66
N GLY A 135 -10.93 -0.71 21.13
CA GLY A 135 -9.72 -0.85 20.33
C GLY A 135 -9.99 -1.12 18.83
N THR A 136 -8.93 -1.39 18.08
CA THR A 136 -8.99 -1.56 16.63
C THR A 136 -8.85 -3.03 16.23
N LEU A 137 -9.64 -3.45 15.24
CA LEU A 137 -9.52 -4.75 14.58
C LEU A 137 -8.89 -4.58 13.20
N LEU A 138 -7.81 -5.29 12.91
CA LEU A 138 -7.27 -5.42 11.54
C LEU A 138 -7.91 -6.62 10.87
N GLY A 139 -8.97 -6.36 10.10
CA GLY A 139 -9.76 -7.36 9.40
C GLY A 139 -9.33 -7.64 7.97
N MET A 140 -10.22 -8.33 7.24
CA MET A 140 -9.93 -8.84 5.89
C MET A 140 -9.68 -7.74 4.86
N SER A 141 -10.19 -6.52 5.02
CA SER A 141 -9.85 -5.42 4.08
C SER A 141 -8.36 -5.04 4.08
N PHE A 142 -7.63 -5.35 5.16
CA PHE A 142 -6.17 -5.28 5.23
C PHE A 142 -5.53 -6.61 4.81
N LEU A 143 -5.93 -7.72 5.43
CA LEU A 143 -5.29 -9.02 5.26
C LEU A 143 -5.33 -9.54 3.83
N SER A 144 -6.45 -9.35 3.11
CA SER A 144 -6.59 -9.80 1.72
C SER A 144 -5.75 -9.03 0.70
N LYS A 145 -5.19 -7.89 1.09
CA LYS A 145 -4.27 -7.11 0.26
C LYS A 145 -2.82 -7.58 0.39
N LEU A 146 -2.52 -8.41 1.36
CA LEU A 146 -1.21 -9.02 1.52
C LEU A 146 -1.00 -10.13 0.50
N SER A 147 0.23 -10.36 0.07
CA SER A 147 0.58 -11.51 -0.76
C SER A 147 0.37 -12.84 -0.02
N SER A 148 0.52 -12.83 1.31
CA SER A 148 0.25 -13.98 2.16
C SER A 148 0.10 -13.57 3.62
N PHE A 149 -0.82 -14.23 4.34
CA PHE A 149 -0.82 -14.28 5.80
C PHE A 149 -1.04 -15.73 6.26
N LYS A 150 -0.28 -16.18 7.25
CA LYS A 150 -0.31 -17.57 7.73
C LYS A 150 -0.11 -17.61 9.23
N SER A 151 -0.98 -18.34 9.93
CA SER A 151 -0.82 -18.67 11.34
C SER A 151 -0.41 -20.12 11.48
N GLU A 152 0.76 -20.36 12.11
CA GLU A 152 1.30 -21.68 12.33
C GLU A 152 2.11 -21.71 13.63
N ASN A 153 1.90 -22.74 14.45
CA ASN A 153 2.62 -22.94 15.73
C ASN A 153 2.59 -21.69 16.65
N GLY A 154 1.45 -20.98 16.70
CA GLY A 154 1.33 -19.76 17.52
C GLY A 154 2.06 -18.54 16.99
N THR A 155 2.58 -18.59 15.76
CA THR A 155 3.20 -17.48 15.06
C THR A 155 2.37 -17.11 13.85
N LEU A 156 2.08 -15.82 13.68
CA LEU A 156 1.46 -15.26 12.50
C LEU A 156 2.55 -14.61 11.64
N THR A 157 2.63 -15.04 10.39
CA THR A 157 3.51 -14.45 9.38
C THR A 157 2.69 -13.64 8.40
N LEU A 158 3.05 -12.38 8.21
CA LEU A 158 2.48 -11.47 7.19
C LEU A 158 3.54 -11.22 6.12
N LYS A 159 3.13 -11.22 4.83
CA LYS A 159 4.00 -10.93 3.68
C LYS A 159 3.29 -9.99 2.70
N ASN A 160 4.06 -9.07 2.15
CA ASN A 160 3.59 -8.17 1.10
C ASN A 160 4.54 -8.20 -0.10
#